data_1a124e1a63eb546e986ced59690026cb
#
_entry.id   1a124e1a63eb546e986ced59690026cb
#
_cell.length_a   1.000
_cell.length_b   1.000
_cell.length_c   1.000
_cell.angle_alpha   90.00
_cell.angle_beta   90.00
_cell.angle_gamma   90.00
#
_symmetry.space_group_name_H-M   'P 1'
#
loop_
_entity.id
_entity.type
_entity.pdbx_description
1 polymer ?
#
loop_
_entity_poly.entity_id
_entity_poly.type
_entity_poly.pdbx_seq_one_letter_code
_entity_poly.pdbx_strand_id
1 'polypeptide(L)'
;MLFRSPSFNDLYYQEVGNSKLKPENARQYNIGLTYSRNVCTFLPYLSATVDAYYNKVTDKIIAYPTKNLAVWSMRNLGSVEIKGIDATGSLSLQPWESIRINFSGNYTYQRALDVTTPDASSNKSTYKHQIAYTPRVSASGQAGIETPWIDLSYSFLFSGKRYALGQNIPENRLASYSDHSISAGRDFRIRKVTTSLSVEVLNLLDKNYEIVQFFPMPGRSVRATLKIRY
;
A
#
# COMPACT_ATOMS: atom_id res chain seq x y z
N MET A 1 -3.43 15.10 20.95
CA MET A 1 -3.63 13.71 21.41
C MET A 1 -4.88 13.21 20.72
N LEU A 2 -4.77 12.11 20.01
CA LEU A 2 -5.88 11.49 19.29
C LEU A 2 -6.17 10.16 19.97
N PHE A 3 -7.44 9.77 19.99
CA PHE A 3 -7.82 8.41 20.42
C PHE A 3 -8.75 7.82 19.36
N ARG A 4 -8.67 6.51 19.18
CA ARG A 4 -9.54 5.73 18.32
C ARG A 4 -10.23 4.66 19.16
N SER A 5 -11.55 4.71 19.24
CA SER A 5 -12.33 3.61 19.78
C SER A 5 -12.29 2.41 18.84
N PRO A 6 -12.29 1.18 19.37
CA PRO A 6 -12.49 0.00 18.53
C PRO A 6 -13.77 0.14 17.70
N SER A 7 -13.73 -0.27 16.45
CA SER A 7 -14.94 -0.33 15.63
C SER A 7 -15.82 -1.51 16.04
N PHE A 8 -17.08 -1.50 15.60
CA PHE A 8 -18.00 -2.64 15.83
C PHE A 8 -17.40 -3.95 15.29
N ASN A 9 -16.75 -3.90 14.12
CA ASN A 9 -16.11 -5.08 13.54
C ASN A 9 -14.91 -5.54 14.37
N ASP A 10 -14.10 -4.62 14.91
CA ASP A 10 -12.97 -4.99 15.77
C ASP A 10 -13.44 -5.74 17.03
N LEU A 11 -14.63 -5.39 17.55
CA LEU A 11 -15.18 -5.96 18.77
C LEU A 11 -15.98 -7.25 18.54
N TYR A 12 -16.81 -7.29 17.50
CA TYR A 12 -17.89 -8.27 17.38
C TYR A 12 -17.92 -9.04 16.07
N TYR A 13 -16.96 -8.81 15.14
CA TYR A 13 -16.91 -9.60 13.91
C TYR A 13 -16.70 -11.07 14.25
N GLN A 14 -17.53 -11.93 13.67
CA GLN A 14 -17.55 -13.37 13.95
C GLN A 14 -16.15 -13.96 13.75
N GLU A 15 -15.67 -14.74 14.74
CA GLU A 15 -14.36 -15.42 14.78
C GLU A 15 -13.12 -14.52 14.86
N VAL A 16 -13.21 -13.22 14.52
CA VAL A 16 -12.07 -12.30 14.47
C VAL A 16 -12.14 -11.24 15.58
N GLY A 17 -13.35 -10.77 15.91
CA GLY A 17 -13.59 -9.70 16.86
C GLY A 17 -13.15 -10.05 18.29
N ASN A 18 -12.83 -9.01 19.06
CA ASN A 18 -12.44 -9.13 20.45
C ASN A 18 -13.09 -8.02 21.29
N SER A 19 -14.09 -8.39 22.08
CA SER A 19 -14.85 -7.45 22.93
C SER A 19 -14.05 -6.84 24.09
N LYS A 20 -12.83 -7.32 24.35
CA LYS A 20 -11.93 -6.82 25.41
C LYS A 20 -10.97 -5.73 24.93
N LEU A 21 -11.11 -5.26 23.69
CA LEU A 21 -10.23 -4.23 23.16
C LEU A 21 -10.37 -2.90 23.90
N LYS A 22 -9.23 -2.27 24.15
CA LYS A 22 -9.13 -0.91 24.69
C LYS A 22 -9.02 0.09 23.55
N PRO A 23 -9.45 1.36 23.75
CA PRO A 23 -9.21 2.43 22.79
C PRO A 23 -7.71 2.67 22.57
N GLU A 24 -7.33 2.93 21.32
CA GLU A 24 -5.99 3.38 20.98
C GLU A 24 -5.79 4.84 21.39
N ASN A 25 -4.60 5.17 21.89
CA ASN A 25 -4.18 6.55 22.11
C ASN A 25 -2.97 6.85 21.24
N ALA A 26 -3.01 7.96 20.50
CA ALA A 26 -1.94 8.34 19.60
C ALA A 26 -1.43 9.76 19.84
N ARG A 27 -0.11 9.92 19.82
CA ARG A 27 0.58 11.20 19.65
C ARG A 27 1.21 11.22 18.29
N GLN A 28 0.86 12.20 17.47
CA GLN A 28 1.29 12.30 16.07
C GLN A 28 1.95 13.65 15.81
N TYR A 29 3.05 13.62 15.10
CA TYR A 29 3.79 14.79 14.63
C TYR A 29 4.09 14.56 13.15
N ASN A 30 3.65 15.49 12.31
CA ASN A 30 3.84 15.42 10.87
C ASN A 30 4.38 16.76 10.38
N ILE A 31 5.30 16.71 9.43
CA ILE A 31 5.77 17.84 8.66
C ILE A 31 5.82 17.46 7.20
N GLY A 32 5.25 18.28 6.34
CA GLY A 32 5.19 18.01 4.91
C GLY A 32 5.53 19.25 4.09
N LEU A 33 6.08 18.99 2.91
CA LEU A 33 6.35 19.98 1.89
C LEU A 33 5.72 19.53 0.59
N THR A 34 4.89 20.37 0.00
CA THR A 34 4.29 20.13 -1.31
C THR A 34 4.73 21.23 -2.27
N TYR A 35 5.21 20.78 -3.42
CA TYR A 35 5.48 21.63 -4.57
C TYR A 35 4.58 21.21 -5.73
N SER A 36 3.86 22.16 -6.32
CA SER A 36 3.01 21.90 -7.48
C SER A 36 3.06 23.10 -8.41
N ARG A 37 3.30 22.86 -9.69
CA ARG A 37 3.41 23.92 -10.70
C ARG A 37 3.03 23.45 -12.10
N ASN A 38 2.37 24.34 -12.82
CA ASN A 38 2.28 24.29 -14.28
C ASN A 38 3.48 25.05 -14.85
N VAL A 39 4.40 24.36 -15.52
CA VAL A 39 5.70 24.95 -15.90
C VAL A 39 5.64 25.57 -17.30
N CYS A 40 5.27 24.79 -18.30
CA CYS A 40 5.16 25.23 -19.70
C CYS A 40 4.29 24.25 -20.51
N THR A 41 4.06 24.55 -21.78
CA THR A 41 3.26 23.69 -22.67
C THR A 41 3.80 22.27 -22.77
N PHE A 42 5.12 22.10 -22.81
CA PHE A 42 5.78 20.79 -22.84
C PHE A 42 5.67 20.04 -21.49
N LEU A 43 5.67 20.77 -20.37
CA LEU A 43 5.55 20.27 -19.02
C LEU A 43 4.34 20.92 -18.34
N PRO A 44 3.11 20.51 -18.70
CA PRO A 44 1.89 21.11 -18.19
C PRO A 44 1.66 20.90 -16.70
N TYR A 45 2.26 19.86 -16.12
CA TYR A 45 2.06 19.59 -14.71
C TYR A 45 3.27 18.89 -14.06
N LEU A 46 3.69 19.41 -12.92
CA LEU A 46 4.68 18.81 -12.03
C LEU A 46 4.21 18.96 -10.59
N SER A 47 4.21 17.89 -9.83
CA SER A 47 3.91 17.89 -8.39
C SER A 47 4.83 16.95 -7.66
N ALA A 48 5.30 17.36 -6.49
CA ALA A 48 6.06 16.54 -5.58
C ALA A 48 5.64 16.87 -4.14
N THR A 49 5.45 15.85 -3.32
CA THR A 49 5.15 15.99 -1.90
C THR A 49 6.09 15.08 -1.12
N VAL A 50 6.63 15.59 -0.03
CA VAL A 50 7.43 14.84 0.93
C VAL A 50 6.89 15.11 2.31
N ASP A 51 6.50 14.05 3.02
CA ASP A 51 5.98 14.09 4.38
C ASP A 51 6.87 13.25 5.29
N ALA A 52 7.30 13.84 6.41
CA ALA A 52 7.96 13.12 7.47
C ALA A 52 7.04 13.04 8.68
N TYR A 53 7.00 11.88 9.34
CA TYR A 53 6.11 11.65 10.45
C TYR A 53 6.73 10.86 11.58
N TYR A 54 6.24 11.14 12.78
CA TYR A 54 6.52 10.40 14.00
C TYR A 54 5.21 10.16 14.77
N ASN A 55 4.87 8.89 14.98
CA ASN A 55 3.66 8.50 15.68
C ASN A 55 4.01 7.56 16.82
N LYS A 56 3.53 7.85 18.01
CA LYS A 56 3.57 6.94 19.16
C LYS A 56 2.15 6.57 19.53
N VAL A 57 1.81 5.29 19.40
CA VAL A 57 0.49 4.75 19.66
C VAL A 57 0.58 3.80 20.84
N THR A 58 -0.30 3.94 21.81
CA THR A 58 -0.48 3.00 22.92
C THR A 58 -1.79 2.25 22.73
N ASP A 59 -1.83 1.01 23.18
CA ASP A 59 -2.96 0.09 22.99
C ASP A 59 -3.39 -0.07 21.54
N LYS A 60 -2.42 -0.06 20.58
CA LYS A 60 -2.70 -0.16 19.15
C LYS A 60 -3.45 -1.45 18.82
N ILE A 61 -4.59 -1.30 18.16
CA ILE A 61 -5.39 -2.44 17.67
C ILE A 61 -4.79 -2.95 16.38
N ILE A 62 -4.49 -4.24 16.34
CA ILE A 62 -4.00 -4.92 15.14
C ILE A 62 -4.76 -6.22 14.91
N ALA A 63 -4.95 -6.55 13.63
CA ALA A 63 -5.30 -7.89 13.23
C ALA A 63 -4.05 -8.79 13.35
N TYR A 64 -4.20 -9.91 14.01
CA TYR A 64 -3.11 -10.82 14.30
C TYR A 64 -3.51 -12.25 13.95
N PRO A 65 -2.71 -13.00 13.16
CA PRO A 65 -3.00 -14.38 12.89
C PRO A 65 -2.85 -15.19 14.19
N THR A 66 -3.82 -16.05 14.44
CA THR A 66 -3.79 -16.97 15.59
C THR A 66 -2.80 -18.12 15.34
N LYS A 67 -2.78 -19.14 16.18
CA LYS A 67 -2.01 -20.36 15.94
C LYS A 67 -2.37 -21.03 14.61
N ASN A 68 -3.62 -20.92 14.19
CA ASN A 68 -4.05 -21.22 12.85
C ASN A 68 -3.92 -19.95 12.00
N LEU A 69 -2.94 -19.87 11.09
CA LEU A 69 -2.64 -18.70 10.28
C LEU A 69 -3.79 -18.28 9.35
N ALA A 70 -4.77 -19.14 9.12
CA ALA A 70 -5.99 -18.78 8.39
C ALA A 70 -7.02 -18.06 9.26
N VAL A 71 -6.88 -18.11 10.59
CA VAL A 71 -7.80 -17.48 11.54
C VAL A 71 -7.11 -16.28 12.17
N TRP A 72 -7.68 -15.10 11.98
CA TRP A 72 -7.19 -13.84 12.53
C TRP A 72 -7.98 -13.46 13.77
N SER A 73 -7.39 -12.67 14.65
CA SER A 73 -8.06 -12.06 15.78
C SER A 73 -7.53 -10.65 16.02
N MET A 74 -8.37 -9.80 16.60
CA MET A 74 -8.01 -8.44 16.99
C MET A 74 -7.42 -8.41 18.39
N ARG A 75 -6.32 -7.68 18.57
CA ARG A 75 -5.75 -7.44 19.91
C ARG A 75 -5.08 -6.08 20.01
N ASN A 76 -4.98 -5.57 21.22
CA ASN A 76 -4.13 -4.43 21.49
C ASN A 76 -2.66 -4.87 21.61
N LEU A 77 -1.76 -4.14 20.95
CA LEU A 77 -0.35 -4.09 21.31
C LEU A 77 -0.15 -3.02 22.39
N GLY A 78 0.81 -3.21 23.28
CA GLY A 78 1.07 -2.26 24.35
C GLY A 78 1.45 -0.88 23.83
N SER A 79 2.58 -0.75 23.15
CA SER A 79 3.02 0.51 22.54
C SER A 79 3.72 0.28 21.22
N VAL A 80 3.45 1.14 20.25
CA VAL A 80 4.05 1.11 18.92
C VAL A 80 4.63 2.47 18.59
N GLU A 81 5.87 2.49 18.12
CA GLU A 81 6.52 3.66 17.57
C GLU A 81 6.62 3.53 16.05
N ILE A 82 6.08 4.51 15.32
CA ILE A 82 6.12 4.55 13.87
C ILE A 82 6.77 5.87 13.46
N LYS A 83 7.81 5.79 12.66
CA LYS A 83 8.44 6.95 12.04
C LYS A 83 8.79 6.65 10.60
N GLY A 84 8.64 7.63 9.75
CA GLY A 84 8.86 7.41 8.33
C GLY A 84 8.85 8.69 7.52
N ILE A 85 9.06 8.47 6.23
CA ILE A 85 9.01 9.46 5.19
C ILE A 85 8.16 8.88 4.06
N ASP A 86 7.18 9.65 3.61
CA ASP A 86 6.41 9.38 2.42
C ASP A 86 6.78 10.42 1.35
N ALA A 87 7.04 9.97 0.14
CA ALA A 87 7.28 10.82 -1.01
C ALA A 87 6.31 10.44 -2.13
N THR A 88 5.64 11.44 -2.69
CA THR A 88 4.78 11.26 -3.86
C THR A 88 5.22 12.23 -4.95
N GLY A 89 5.11 11.79 -6.19
CA GLY A 89 5.43 12.61 -7.35
C GLY A 89 4.47 12.35 -8.49
N SER A 90 4.15 13.41 -9.24
CA SER A 90 3.38 13.33 -10.47
C SER A 90 3.95 14.29 -11.50
N LEU A 91 4.06 13.84 -12.72
CA LEU A 91 4.61 14.55 -13.85
C LEU A 91 3.76 14.30 -15.07
N SER A 92 3.38 15.35 -15.80
CA SER A 92 2.74 15.24 -17.11
C SER A 92 3.61 15.94 -18.13
N LEU A 93 3.93 15.25 -19.20
CA LEU A 93 4.63 15.78 -20.38
C LEU A 93 3.69 15.80 -21.57
N GLN A 94 3.77 16.85 -22.37
CA GLN A 94 3.02 16.97 -23.62
C GLN A 94 3.99 17.32 -24.76
N PRO A 95 4.76 16.33 -25.27
CA PRO A 95 5.75 16.55 -26.30
C PRO A 95 5.12 16.98 -27.63
N TRP A 96 3.87 16.59 -27.88
CA TRP A 96 3.04 17.01 -29.04
C TRP A 96 1.62 17.28 -28.59
N GLU A 97 0.86 18.04 -29.33
CA GLU A 97 -0.54 18.39 -29.00
C GLU A 97 -1.43 17.17 -28.74
N SER A 98 -1.17 16.09 -29.44
CA SER A 98 -1.96 14.85 -29.42
C SER A 98 -1.36 13.71 -28.55
N ILE A 99 -0.20 13.92 -27.94
CA ILE A 99 0.49 12.91 -27.14
C ILE A 99 0.75 13.45 -25.74
N ARG A 100 0.25 12.75 -24.73
CA ARG A 100 0.51 13.03 -23.32
C ARG A 100 1.19 11.85 -22.66
N ILE A 101 2.22 12.13 -21.88
CA ILE A 101 2.93 11.13 -21.08
C ILE A 101 2.78 11.51 -19.63
N ASN A 102 2.22 10.62 -18.83
CA ASN A 102 1.98 10.83 -17.42
C ASN A 102 2.84 9.86 -16.60
N PHE A 103 3.46 10.38 -15.55
CA PHE A 103 4.16 9.59 -14.55
C PHE A 103 3.59 9.93 -13.19
N SER A 104 3.37 8.92 -12.37
CA SER A 104 3.07 9.09 -10.95
C SER A 104 3.74 8.00 -10.15
N GLY A 105 4.07 8.31 -8.90
CA GLY A 105 4.69 7.34 -8.03
C GLY A 105 4.67 7.78 -6.58
N ASN A 106 4.77 6.78 -5.73
CA ASN A 106 4.90 6.95 -4.28
C ASN A 106 5.99 6.03 -3.75
N TYR A 107 6.68 6.53 -2.77
CA TYR A 107 7.70 5.83 -2.02
C TYR A 107 7.46 6.07 -0.54
N THR A 108 7.44 5.00 0.24
CA THR A 108 7.33 5.04 1.70
C THR A 108 8.54 4.35 2.30
N TYR A 109 9.22 5.04 3.18
CA TYR A 109 10.14 4.45 4.14
C TYR A 109 9.56 4.60 5.54
N GLN A 110 9.30 3.49 6.23
CA GLN A 110 8.77 3.51 7.57
C GLN A 110 9.46 2.51 8.48
N ARG A 111 9.58 2.89 9.75
CA ARG A 111 10.03 2.01 10.81
C ARG A 111 8.95 1.95 11.87
N ALA A 112 8.17 0.88 11.85
CA ALA A 112 7.11 0.59 12.81
C ALA A 112 7.59 -0.51 13.76
N LEU A 113 7.78 -0.18 15.02
CA LEU A 113 8.35 -1.07 16.04
C LEU A 113 7.39 -1.23 17.21
N ASP A 114 7.35 -2.44 17.75
CA ASP A 114 6.80 -2.70 19.07
C ASP A 114 7.77 -2.16 20.12
N VAL A 115 7.33 -1.18 20.90
CA VAL A 115 8.09 -0.59 22.01
C VAL A 115 7.43 -0.87 23.36
N THR A 116 6.61 -1.92 23.41
CA THR A 116 6.04 -2.41 24.68
C THR A 116 7.16 -2.87 25.58
N THR A 117 7.19 -2.34 26.81
CA THR A 117 8.17 -2.76 27.80
C THR A 117 7.98 -4.24 28.12
N PRO A 118 9.03 -5.07 28.00
CA PRO A 118 8.93 -6.48 28.31
C PRO A 118 8.53 -6.69 29.77
N ASP A 119 7.56 -7.57 29.99
CA ASP A 119 7.26 -8.06 31.34
C ASP A 119 8.37 -9.01 31.80
N ALA A 120 8.84 -8.87 33.02
CA ALA A 120 9.94 -9.68 33.59
C ALA A 120 9.64 -11.20 33.55
N SER A 121 8.37 -11.57 33.40
CA SER A 121 7.88 -12.95 33.32
C SER A 121 7.76 -13.54 31.93
N SER A 122 7.93 -12.74 30.83
CA SER A 122 7.72 -13.22 29.48
C SER A 122 9.03 -13.58 28.78
N ASN A 123 9.25 -14.86 28.51
CA ASN A 123 10.37 -15.39 27.70
C ASN A 123 10.29 -15.01 26.21
N LYS A 124 9.29 -14.25 25.77
CA LYS A 124 9.05 -13.91 24.34
C LYS A 124 8.87 -12.40 24.21
N SER A 125 9.96 -11.68 24.20
CA SER A 125 9.94 -10.24 23.94
C SER A 125 9.85 -9.94 22.45
N THR A 126 8.88 -9.11 22.05
CA THR A 126 8.81 -8.48 20.72
C THR A 126 9.36 -7.05 20.73
N TYR A 127 10.02 -6.67 21.82
CA TYR A 127 10.56 -5.31 22.01
C TYR A 127 11.55 -4.94 20.91
N LYS A 128 11.32 -3.78 20.28
CA LYS A 128 12.03 -3.28 19.09
C LYS A 128 11.93 -4.16 17.84
N HIS A 129 11.04 -5.13 17.85
CA HIS A 129 10.72 -5.88 16.64
C HIS A 129 9.79 -5.07 15.72
N GLN A 130 9.93 -5.29 14.42
CA GLN A 130 9.04 -4.72 13.42
C GLN A 130 7.64 -5.32 13.56
N ILE A 131 6.63 -4.48 13.43
CA ILE A 131 5.23 -4.91 13.44
C ILE A 131 4.98 -5.89 12.28
N ALA A 132 4.19 -6.92 12.55
CA ALA A 132 3.81 -7.91 11.55
C ALA A 132 3.19 -7.26 10.30
N TYR A 133 3.50 -7.81 9.13
CA TYR A 133 3.02 -7.38 7.81
C TYR A 133 3.28 -5.90 7.47
N THR A 134 4.23 -5.24 8.16
CA THR A 134 4.57 -3.83 7.91
C THR A 134 5.96 -3.75 7.30
N PRO A 135 6.10 -3.58 5.97
CA PRO A 135 7.41 -3.47 5.32
C PRO A 135 8.08 -2.14 5.69
N ARG A 136 9.42 -2.12 5.72
CA ARG A 136 10.17 -0.86 5.91
C ARG A 136 10.17 0.02 4.68
N VAL A 137 10.09 -0.59 3.52
CA VAL A 137 10.10 0.10 2.23
C VAL A 137 8.93 -0.42 1.40
N SER A 138 8.15 0.49 0.87
CA SER A 138 7.19 0.21 -0.18
C SER A 138 7.26 1.30 -1.25
N ALA A 139 6.99 0.92 -2.48
CA ALA A 139 6.94 1.85 -3.60
C ALA A 139 5.88 1.40 -4.60
N SER A 140 5.26 2.33 -5.26
CA SER A 140 4.46 2.04 -6.44
C SER A 140 4.62 3.17 -7.45
N GLY A 141 4.37 2.87 -8.70
CA GLY A 141 4.43 3.86 -9.75
C GLY A 141 3.65 3.43 -10.98
N GLN A 142 3.30 4.44 -11.76
CA GLN A 142 2.60 4.28 -13.01
C GLN A 142 3.22 5.21 -14.06
N ALA A 143 3.41 4.70 -15.27
CA ALA A 143 3.73 5.46 -16.45
C ALA A 143 2.63 5.22 -17.49
N GLY A 144 2.09 6.29 -18.06
CA GLY A 144 1.03 6.23 -19.07
C GLY A 144 1.38 7.06 -20.29
N ILE A 145 0.99 6.59 -21.46
CA ILE A 145 1.08 7.31 -22.72
C ILE A 145 -0.30 7.34 -23.34
N GLU A 146 -0.86 8.54 -23.49
CA GLU A 146 -2.13 8.79 -24.16
C GLU A 146 -1.85 9.27 -25.57
N THR A 147 -2.44 8.60 -26.55
CA THR A 147 -2.33 8.98 -27.97
C THR A 147 -3.70 8.96 -28.66
N PRO A 148 -3.86 9.55 -29.84
CA PRO A 148 -5.11 9.47 -30.59
C PRO A 148 -5.51 8.03 -30.99
N TRP A 149 -4.57 7.09 -30.97
CA TRP A 149 -4.79 5.73 -31.47
C TRP A 149 -4.94 4.70 -30.36
N ILE A 150 -4.16 4.82 -29.29
CA ILE A 150 -4.11 3.86 -28.21
C ILE A 150 -3.55 4.52 -26.96
N ASP A 151 -4.08 4.15 -25.81
CA ASP A 151 -3.55 4.49 -24.50
C ASP A 151 -2.81 3.28 -23.95
N LEU A 152 -1.58 3.50 -23.53
CA LEU A 152 -0.74 2.48 -22.92
C LEU A 152 -0.43 2.89 -21.49
N SER A 153 -0.44 1.95 -20.58
CA SER A 153 0.06 2.19 -19.23
C SER A 153 0.85 1.00 -18.70
N TYR A 154 1.85 1.33 -17.90
CA TYR A 154 2.63 0.39 -17.13
C TYR A 154 2.54 0.78 -15.67
N SER A 155 2.37 -0.20 -14.79
CA SER A 155 2.36 0.02 -13.34
C SER A 155 3.25 -1.01 -12.65
N PHE A 156 3.82 -0.59 -11.53
CA PHE A 156 4.54 -1.49 -10.64
C PHE A 156 4.19 -1.22 -9.19
N LEU A 157 4.29 -2.26 -8.39
CA LEU A 157 4.19 -2.25 -6.94
C LEU A 157 5.40 -2.98 -6.38
N PHE A 158 6.04 -2.41 -5.35
CA PHE A 158 7.12 -3.04 -4.60
C PHE A 158 6.79 -3.04 -3.11
N SER A 159 6.98 -4.18 -2.46
CA SER A 159 6.93 -4.32 -1.01
C SER A 159 8.21 -4.96 -0.51
N GLY A 160 8.87 -4.30 0.42
CA GLY A 160 10.10 -4.78 1.05
C GLY A 160 9.88 -5.98 1.98
N LYS A 161 10.96 -6.45 2.57
CA LYS A 161 10.95 -7.53 3.57
C LYS A 161 10.04 -7.16 4.74
N ARG A 162 9.26 -8.13 5.20
CA ARG A 162 8.36 -8.02 6.35
C ARG A 162 8.33 -9.32 7.13
N TYR A 163 7.62 -9.36 8.22
CA TYR A 163 7.45 -10.54 9.05
C TYR A 163 5.97 -10.88 9.19
N ALA A 164 5.64 -12.17 9.17
CA ALA A 164 4.26 -12.63 9.34
C ALA A 164 3.79 -12.53 10.80
N LEU A 165 4.71 -12.63 11.75
CA LEU A 165 4.43 -12.58 13.19
C LEU A 165 5.25 -11.48 13.86
N GLY A 166 4.89 -11.11 15.08
CA GLY A 166 5.57 -10.07 15.87
C GLY A 166 7.03 -10.41 16.22
N GLN A 167 7.43 -11.67 16.19
CA GLN A 167 8.82 -12.08 16.37
C GLN A 167 9.56 -12.01 15.03
N ASN A 168 10.61 -11.18 14.97
CA ASN A 168 11.40 -10.97 13.76
C ASN A 168 12.52 -12.02 13.61
N ILE A 169 12.13 -13.29 13.59
CA ILE A 169 13.01 -14.44 13.36
C ILE A 169 12.96 -14.87 11.87
N PRO A 170 13.97 -15.59 11.37
CA PRO A 170 14.03 -16.02 9.97
C PRO A 170 12.78 -16.77 9.49
N GLU A 171 12.19 -17.61 10.34
CA GLU A 171 11.02 -18.44 10.04
C GLU A 171 9.77 -17.62 9.77
N ASN A 172 9.67 -16.43 10.35
CA ASN A 172 8.54 -15.51 10.17
C ASN A 172 8.77 -14.51 9.03
N ARG A 173 9.93 -14.58 8.35
CA ARG A 173 10.31 -13.59 7.35
C ARG A 173 9.65 -13.87 6.01
N LEU A 174 8.91 -12.88 5.52
CA LEU A 174 8.40 -12.83 4.15
C LEU A 174 9.36 -12.05 3.26
N ALA A 175 9.68 -12.62 2.10
CA ALA A 175 10.53 -11.99 1.12
C ALA A 175 9.91 -10.70 0.56
N SER A 176 10.75 -9.81 0.05
CA SER A 176 10.29 -8.69 -0.77
C SER A 176 9.73 -9.21 -2.10
N TYR A 177 8.77 -8.48 -2.64
CA TYR A 177 8.21 -8.77 -3.96
C TYR A 177 7.99 -7.50 -4.76
N SER A 178 7.91 -7.68 -6.06
CA SER A 178 7.42 -6.65 -6.99
C SER A 178 6.42 -7.26 -7.94
N ASP A 179 5.31 -6.56 -8.15
CA ASP A 179 4.29 -6.86 -9.14
C ASP A 179 4.33 -5.81 -10.24
N HIS A 180 4.18 -6.23 -11.47
CA HIS A 180 4.27 -5.38 -12.65
C HIS A 180 3.09 -5.68 -13.57
N SER A 181 2.45 -4.64 -14.08
CA SER A 181 1.30 -4.79 -14.97
C SER A 181 1.43 -3.82 -16.15
N ILE A 182 0.91 -4.23 -17.29
CA ILE A 182 0.83 -3.39 -18.48
C ILE A 182 -0.61 -3.42 -19.00
N SER A 183 -1.11 -2.29 -19.45
CA SER A 183 -2.42 -2.21 -20.07
C SER A 183 -2.38 -1.41 -21.36
N ALA A 184 -3.27 -1.79 -22.28
CA ALA A 184 -3.55 -1.07 -23.49
C ALA A 184 -5.06 -0.87 -23.61
N GLY A 185 -5.48 0.31 -24.00
CA GLY A 185 -6.91 0.62 -24.11
C GLY A 185 -7.19 1.69 -25.17
N ARG A 186 -8.46 1.81 -25.52
CA ARG A 186 -8.95 2.86 -26.40
C ARG A 186 -10.42 3.12 -26.20
N ASP A 187 -10.78 4.40 -26.33
CA ASP A 187 -12.16 4.86 -26.38
C ASP A 187 -12.60 5.06 -27.84
N PHE A 188 -13.76 4.52 -28.18
CA PHE A 188 -14.43 4.70 -29.46
C PHE A 188 -15.75 5.42 -29.23
N ARG A 189 -16.00 6.47 -30.00
CA ARG A 189 -17.27 7.18 -29.95
C ARG A 189 -18.07 6.89 -31.23
N ILE A 190 -19.19 6.21 -31.08
CA ILE A 190 -20.11 5.88 -32.17
C ILE A 190 -21.44 6.59 -31.89
N ARG A 191 -21.67 7.72 -32.55
CA ARG A 191 -22.84 8.59 -32.33
C ARG A 191 -22.90 9.08 -30.85
N LYS A 192 -23.90 8.61 -30.09
CA LYS A 192 -24.11 8.97 -28.68
C LYS A 192 -23.50 7.95 -27.70
N VAL A 193 -22.95 6.87 -28.23
CA VAL A 193 -22.39 5.79 -27.41
C VAL A 193 -20.87 5.90 -27.37
N THR A 194 -20.31 5.94 -26.18
CA THR A 194 -18.86 5.82 -25.96
C THR A 194 -18.56 4.39 -25.51
N THR A 195 -17.72 3.72 -26.26
CA THR A 195 -17.27 2.35 -25.96
C THR A 195 -15.79 2.38 -25.63
N SER A 196 -15.42 1.94 -24.44
CA SER A 196 -14.02 1.80 -23.99
C SER A 196 -13.65 0.33 -23.99
N LEU A 197 -12.62 -0.03 -24.71
CA LEU A 197 -12.01 -1.38 -24.69
C LEU A 197 -10.63 -1.28 -24.05
N SER A 198 -10.36 -2.13 -23.09
CA SER A 198 -9.03 -2.24 -22.48
C SER A 198 -8.62 -3.70 -22.25
N VAL A 199 -7.35 -3.97 -22.44
CA VAL A 199 -6.70 -5.27 -22.13
C VAL A 199 -5.55 -5.00 -21.18
N GLU A 200 -5.44 -5.81 -20.14
CA GLU A 200 -4.43 -5.67 -19.09
C GLU A 200 -3.79 -7.02 -18.83
N VAL A 201 -2.47 -7.04 -18.74
CA VAL A 201 -1.68 -8.18 -18.29
C VAL A 201 -1.19 -7.88 -16.87
N LEU A 202 -1.67 -8.64 -15.92
CA LEU A 202 -1.31 -8.58 -14.51
C LEU A 202 -0.17 -9.55 -14.20
N ASN A 203 0.66 -9.22 -13.22
CA ASN A 203 1.85 -9.98 -12.86
C ASN A 203 2.68 -10.36 -14.11
N LEU A 204 3.06 -9.32 -14.87
CA LEU A 204 3.74 -9.44 -16.17
C LEU A 204 4.98 -10.34 -16.12
N LEU A 205 5.70 -10.33 -15.01
CA LEU A 205 6.93 -11.10 -14.81
C LEU A 205 6.67 -12.53 -14.29
N ASP A 206 5.40 -12.92 -14.12
CA ASP A 206 4.98 -14.24 -13.63
C ASP A 206 5.70 -14.67 -12.34
N LYS A 207 5.83 -13.72 -11.41
CA LYS A 207 6.51 -13.99 -10.13
C LYS A 207 5.55 -14.64 -9.14
N ASN A 208 6.01 -15.70 -8.50
CA ASN A 208 5.34 -16.25 -7.34
C ASN A 208 5.70 -15.43 -6.11
N TYR A 209 4.71 -14.86 -5.46
CA TYR A 209 4.88 -14.12 -4.21
C TYR A 209 3.66 -14.27 -3.29
N GLU A 210 3.86 -13.97 -2.03
CA GLU A 210 2.83 -14.04 -1.01
C GLU A 210 2.68 -12.65 -0.36
N ILE A 211 1.45 -12.17 -0.24
CA ILE A 211 1.12 -11.01 0.60
C ILE A 211 0.95 -11.47 2.03
N VAL A 212 0.19 -12.53 2.22
CA VAL A 212 -0.01 -13.23 3.49
C VAL A 212 0.72 -14.56 3.41
N GLN A 213 1.42 -14.95 4.46
CA GLN A 213 2.17 -16.20 4.53
C GLN A 213 1.27 -17.40 4.19
N PHE A 214 1.74 -18.28 3.32
CA PHE A 214 1.04 -19.45 2.78
C PHE A 214 -0.16 -19.16 1.88
N PHE A 215 -0.37 -17.90 1.48
CA PHE A 215 -1.39 -17.51 0.51
C PHE A 215 -0.71 -16.96 -0.73
N PRO A 216 -0.37 -17.79 -1.71
CA PRO A 216 0.26 -17.35 -2.94
C PRO A 216 -0.70 -16.48 -3.76
N MET A 217 -0.16 -15.42 -4.34
CA MET A 217 -0.90 -14.59 -5.27
C MET A 217 -1.00 -15.26 -6.65
N PRO A 218 -2.04 -14.93 -7.43
CA PRO A 218 -2.17 -15.45 -8.78
C PRO A 218 -0.94 -15.15 -9.65
N GLY A 219 -0.55 -16.11 -10.48
CA GLY A 219 0.44 -15.92 -11.53
C GLY A 219 -0.02 -14.91 -12.59
N ARG A 220 0.70 -14.85 -13.70
CA ARG A 220 0.33 -13.97 -14.81
C ARG A 220 -1.11 -14.22 -15.25
N SER A 221 -1.87 -13.14 -15.40
CA SER A 221 -3.26 -13.21 -15.86
C SER A 221 -3.58 -12.08 -16.82
N VAL A 222 -4.57 -12.29 -17.66
CA VAL A 222 -5.05 -11.31 -18.63
C VAL A 222 -6.48 -10.95 -18.31
N ARG A 223 -6.77 -9.65 -18.27
CA ARG A 223 -8.11 -9.11 -18.09
C ARG A 223 -8.48 -8.23 -19.28
N ALA A 224 -9.63 -8.51 -19.88
CA ALA A 224 -10.24 -7.64 -20.89
C ALA A 224 -11.48 -6.97 -20.30
N THR A 225 -11.64 -5.68 -20.55
CA THR A 225 -12.77 -4.88 -20.06
C THR A 225 -13.41 -4.13 -21.20
N LEU A 226 -14.71 -4.28 -21.35
CA LEU A 226 -15.55 -3.51 -22.27
C LEU A 226 -16.52 -2.65 -21.44
N LYS A 227 -16.47 -1.33 -21.64
CA LYS A 227 -17.42 -0.38 -21.01
C LYS A 227 -18.20 0.31 -22.12
N ILE A 228 -19.52 0.32 -22.00
CA ILE A 228 -20.44 1.01 -22.91
C ILE A 228 -21.19 2.07 -22.10
N ARG A 229 -21.09 3.33 -22.54
CA ARG A 229 -21.81 4.48 -21.96
C ARG A 229 -22.72 5.07 -23.02
N TYR A 230 -23.97 5.21 -22.69
CA TYR A 230 -25.01 5.84 -23.50
C TYR A 230 -25.30 7.26 -23.02
#